data_10337525a380c7e51a8e53829ba80dcd
#
_entry.id   10337525a380c7e51a8e53829ba80dcd
#
_cell.length_a   1.000
_cell.length_b   1.000
_cell.length_c   1.000
_cell.angle_alpha   90.00
_cell.angle_beta   90.00
_cell.angle_gamma   90.00
#
_symmetry.space_group_name_H-M   'P 1'
#
loop_
_entity.id
_entity.type
_entity.pdbx_description
1 polymer ?
#
loop_
_entity_poly.entity_id
_entity_poly.type
_entity_poly.pdbx_seq_one_letter_code
_entity_poly.pdbx_strand_id
1 'polypeptide(L)'
;MAKKKTEKVVNRLVIIGMGLIGSSLAAAVRERNIAKEVIGISRRKSTLEIALNNGIVDRCAGDLVEVASELSAGDIVVIGVPTLSVPEVLKQCVELLSPEVTITDVASVKESVVIAAQELFGEVPSQLVPGHPIAGSEKSGVTAANAELFIDHRVILTPVESTSEDHLKRTSALWQNVGAMVSTMTVQEHDHILAATSHLPHFLAYSLVDTLASMNEKTDIFRYAAGGFRDFTRIAASDPIMWRDIAVANKKAVIEVMDKVMDNLVSLRSLIENTEEDKLTAMFKRARDARNHFGSMLESNKLDTGLQSPMNEKVINYIVSPGGNARGDLRVPGDKSMSHRSIMLGSLADGMTEVTGFLEGEDSLATLQAFRDMGVEIEGPNEGRVVIRGVGLYGLKAPKKPLYLGNSGTSIRLLSGLLA
;
A
#
# COMPACT_ATOMS: atom_id res chain seq x y z
N MET A 1 33.19 0.87 -5.49
CA MET A 1 32.22 1.51 -6.39
C MET A 1 31.86 2.87 -5.80
N ALA A 2 32.14 3.96 -6.47
CA ALA A 2 31.85 5.31 -5.99
C ALA A 2 30.31 5.49 -5.96
N LYS A 3 29.77 5.83 -4.78
CA LYS A 3 28.38 6.28 -4.66
C LYS A 3 28.21 7.48 -5.59
N LYS A 4 27.40 7.34 -6.65
CA LYS A 4 26.94 8.48 -7.44
C LYS A 4 26.36 9.49 -6.46
N LYS A 5 26.94 10.68 -6.39
CA LYS A 5 26.40 11.79 -5.62
C LYS A 5 25.03 12.11 -6.24
N THR A 6 23.97 11.66 -5.64
CA THR A 6 22.60 12.04 -6.04
C THR A 6 22.50 13.55 -5.80
N GLU A 7 22.25 14.30 -6.84
CA GLU A 7 21.99 15.73 -6.73
C GLU A 7 20.74 15.90 -5.87
N LYS A 8 20.82 16.76 -4.84
CA LYS A 8 19.70 16.94 -3.90
C LYS A 8 18.57 17.63 -4.65
N VAL A 9 17.41 16.97 -4.71
CA VAL A 9 16.25 17.41 -5.48
C VAL A 9 15.52 18.57 -4.80
N VAL A 10 15.64 18.68 -3.48
CA VAL A 10 14.98 19.70 -2.65
C VAL A 10 16.01 20.41 -1.78
N ASN A 11 15.90 21.73 -1.65
CA ASN A 11 16.75 22.46 -0.72
C ASN A 11 16.28 22.18 0.73
N ARG A 12 15.11 22.68 1.11
CA ARG A 12 14.49 22.38 2.41
C ARG A 12 13.15 21.74 2.21
N LEU A 13 12.86 20.71 3.00
CA LEU A 13 11.55 20.09 3.11
C LEU A 13 10.96 20.43 4.47
N VAL A 14 9.89 21.19 4.47
CA VAL A 14 9.13 21.50 5.70
C VAL A 14 7.88 20.64 5.75
N ILE A 15 7.68 19.91 6.83
CA ILE A 15 6.50 19.06 7.04
C ILE A 15 5.66 19.61 8.18
N ILE A 16 4.47 20.11 7.85
CA ILE A 16 3.49 20.60 8.83
C ILE A 16 2.52 19.45 9.15
N GLY A 17 2.68 18.88 10.34
CA GLY A 17 1.92 17.70 10.75
C GLY A 17 2.76 16.42 10.71
N MET A 18 3.34 16.09 11.86
CA MET A 18 4.19 14.92 12.07
C MET A 18 3.36 13.69 12.49
N GLY A 19 2.35 13.35 11.66
CA GLY A 19 1.61 12.09 11.72
C GLY A 19 2.35 10.95 11.03
N LEU A 20 1.68 9.81 10.78
CA LEU A 20 2.28 8.67 10.06
C LEU A 20 2.87 9.09 8.70
N ILE A 21 2.06 9.74 7.86
CA ILE A 21 2.46 10.10 6.49
C ILE A 21 3.57 11.13 6.48
N GLY A 22 3.39 12.25 7.21
CA GLY A 22 4.40 13.32 7.27
C GLY A 22 5.73 12.86 7.84
N SER A 23 5.70 12.06 8.92
CA SER A 23 6.92 11.52 9.53
C SER A 23 7.59 10.46 8.66
N SER A 24 6.82 9.64 7.95
CA SER A 24 7.36 8.66 7.01
C SER A 24 8.02 9.34 5.81
N LEU A 25 7.43 10.43 5.29
CA LEU A 25 8.03 11.22 4.22
C LEU A 25 9.34 11.87 4.68
N ALA A 26 9.34 12.47 5.87
CA ALA A 26 10.55 13.04 6.46
C ALA A 26 11.66 12.00 6.58
N ALA A 27 11.36 10.82 7.14
CA ALA A 27 12.32 9.73 7.30
C ALA A 27 12.85 9.25 5.95
N ALA A 28 11.97 9.04 4.95
CA ALA A 28 12.35 8.61 3.61
C ALA A 28 13.28 9.63 2.91
N VAL A 29 12.98 10.91 3.02
CA VAL A 29 13.78 12.00 2.43
C VAL A 29 15.15 12.09 3.07
N ARG A 30 15.25 11.94 4.39
CA ARG A 30 16.53 11.95 5.11
C ARG A 30 17.38 10.73 4.79
N GLU A 31 16.80 9.54 4.89
CA GLU A 31 17.53 8.29 4.63
C GLU A 31 18.12 8.26 3.22
N ARG A 32 17.36 8.74 2.22
CA ARG A 32 17.79 8.80 0.83
C ARG A 32 18.56 10.07 0.47
N ASN A 33 18.75 10.99 1.43
CA ASN A 33 19.49 12.25 1.24
C ASN A 33 18.93 13.11 0.09
N ILE A 34 17.61 13.20 -0.02
CA ILE A 34 16.89 13.91 -1.11
C ILE A 34 16.87 15.42 -0.87
N ALA A 35 16.72 15.86 0.38
CA ALA A 35 16.77 17.28 0.76
C ALA A 35 18.09 17.64 1.46
N LYS A 36 18.42 18.93 1.49
CA LYS A 36 19.57 19.43 2.28
C LYS A 36 19.23 19.49 3.76
N GLU A 37 17.97 19.85 4.08
CA GLU A 37 17.44 19.96 5.43
C GLU A 37 15.97 19.52 5.45
N VAL A 38 15.57 18.80 6.49
CA VAL A 38 14.19 18.41 6.75
C VAL A 38 13.74 19.01 8.08
N ILE A 39 12.67 19.81 8.04
CA ILE A 39 12.13 20.54 9.18
C ILE A 39 10.75 19.98 9.50
N GLY A 40 10.53 19.56 10.74
CA GLY A 40 9.24 19.10 11.23
C GLY A 40 8.51 20.16 12.04
N ILE A 41 7.24 20.37 11.73
CA ILE A 41 6.36 21.30 12.47
C ILE A 41 5.21 20.51 13.10
N SER A 42 4.98 20.70 14.40
CA SER A 42 3.87 20.10 15.13
C SER A 42 3.51 20.91 16.36
N ARG A 43 2.23 21.01 16.64
CA ARG A 43 1.72 21.64 17.89
C ARG A 43 2.10 20.88 19.16
N ARG A 44 2.43 19.58 19.05
CA ARG A 44 2.78 18.71 20.19
C ARG A 44 4.29 18.64 20.33
N LYS A 45 4.85 19.24 21.39
CA LYS A 45 6.30 19.20 21.68
C LYS A 45 6.85 17.77 21.76
N SER A 46 6.12 16.84 22.39
CA SER A 46 6.53 15.44 22.48
C SER A 46 6.68 14.75 21.11
N THR A 47 5.85 15.12 20.14
CA THR A 47 5.98 14.63 18.76
C THR A 47 7.27 15.11 18.11
N LEU A 48 7.63 16.39 18.33
CA LEU A 48 8.86 16.99 17.80
C LEU A 48 10.11 16.38 18.45
N GLU A 49 10.08 16.17 19.76
CA GLU A 49 11.16 15.49 20.49
C GLU A 49 11.41 14.07 19.97
N ILE A 50 10.36 13.30 19.75
CA ILE A 50 10.45 11.95 19.17
C ILE A 50 11.02 12.01 17.75
N ALA A 51 10.53 12.94 16.91
CA ALA A 51 10.99 13.09 15.53
C ALA A 51 12.50 13.43 15.47
N LEU A 52 12.97 14.31 16.34
CA LEU A 52 14.37 14.71 16.41
C LEU A 52 15.25 13.57 16.95
N ASN A 53 14.85 12.97 18.09
CA ASN A 53 15.60 11.88 18.74
C ASN A 53 15.75 10.64 17.86
N ASN A 54 14.72 10.32 17.07
CA ASN A 54 14.74 9.19 16.14
C ASN A 54 15.40 9.55 14.79
N GLY A 55 15.91 10.76 14.65
CA GLY A 55 16.54 11.18 13.40
C GLY A 55 15.59 11.27 12.21
N ILE A 56 14.29 11.49 12.43
CA ILE A 56 13.28 11.64 11.37
C ILE A 56 13.41 13.02 10.69
N VAL A 57 13.77 14.03 11.44
CA VAL A 57 14.00 15.41 10.95
C VAL A 57 15.37 15.92 11.38
N ASP A 58 15.87 16.96 10.71
CA ASP A 58 17.11 17.63 11.10
C ASP A 58 16.85 18.72 12.15
N ARG A 59 15.70 19.40 12.05
CA ARG A 59 15.29 20.49 12.92
C ARG A 59 13.78 20.46 13.14
N CYS A 60 13.32 21.01 14.24
CA CYS A 60 11.93 21.21 14.57
C CYS A 60 11.61 22.70 14.71
N ALA A 61 10.35 23.06 14.41
CA ALA A 61 9.78 24.36 14.70
C ALA A 61 8.36 24.20 15.32
N GLY A 62 7.94 25.17 16.12
CA GLY A 62 6.62 25.17 16.75
C GLY A 62 5.51 25.50 15.75
N ASP A 63 5.80 26.43 14.85
CA ASP A 63 4.90 26.85 13.78
C ASP A 63 5.68 27.29 12.52
N LEU A 64 4.93 27.61 11.44
CA LEU A 64 5.52 28.03 10.17
C LEU A 64 6.19 29.39 10.24
N VAL A 65 5.75 30.30 11.10
CA VAL A 65 6.30 31.67 11.23
C VAL A 65 7.79 31.63 11.57
N GLU A 66 8.21 30.67 12.41
CA GLU A 66 9.60 30.52 12.85
C GLU A 66 10.58 30.25 11.69
N VAL A 67 10.09 29.69 10.58
CA VAL A 67 10.95 29.24 9.46
C VAL A 67 10.61 29.90 8.13
N ALA A 68 9.45 30.57 8.02
CA ALA A 68 8.94 31.12 6.75
C ALA A 68 9.91 32.04 6.04
N SER A 69 10.61 32.92 6.79
CA SER A 69 11.58 33.87 6.22
C SER A 69 12.86 33.22 5.64
N GLU A 70 13.11 31.96 5.98
CA GLU A 70 14.25 31.21 5.47
C GLU A 70 13.93 30.52 4.15
N LEU A 71 12.64 30.35 3.81
CA LEU A 71 12.18 29.54 2.68
C LEU A 71 12.20 30.35 1.37
N SER A 72 12.61 29.68 0.32
CA SER A 72 12.84 30.29 -1.01
C SER A 72 12.63 29.29 -2.15
N ALA A 73 12.95 29.67 -3.36
CA ALA A 73 12.90 28.80 -4.53
C ALA A 73 13.65 27.48 -4.31
N GLY A 74 12.99 26.36 -4.65
CA GLY A 74 13.50 25.01 -4.46
C GLY A 74 13.19 24.38 -3.11
N ASP A 75 12.51 25.11 -2.21
CA ASP A 75 11.96 24.56 -0.97
C ASP A 75 10.54 24.05 -1.20
N ILE A 76 10.16 23.02 -0.42
CA ILE A 76 8.83 22.41 -0.46
C ILE A 76 8.24 22.38 0.94
N VAL A 77 7.00 22.83 1.06
CA VAL A 77 6.16 22.70 2.27
C VAL A 77 5.08 21.66 2.03
N VAL A 78 5.03 20.65 2.91
CA VAL A 78 4.04 19.57 2.86
C VAL A 78 3.06 19.73 4.02
N ILE A 79 1.78 19.84 3.69
CA ILE A 79 0.69 19.93 4.65
C ILE A 79 0.21 18.51 4.98
N GLY A 80 0.62 17.99 6.14
CA GLY A 80 0.31 16.63 6.63
C GLY A 80 -0.61 16.62 7.83
N VAL A 81 -1.51 17.61 7.95
CA VAL A 81 -2.52 17.70 9.01
C VAL A 81 -3.82 16.98 8.61
N PRO A 82 -4.75 16.71 9.57
CA PRO A 82 -6.06 16.17 9.24
C PRO A 82 -6.81 17.01 8.19
N THR A 83 -7.58 16.33 7.33
CA THR A 83 -8.20 16.93 6.13
C THR A 83 -8.94 18.23 6.40
N LEU A 84 -9.75 18.28 7.45
CA LEU A 84 -10.52 19.50 7.80
C LEU A 84 -9.66 20.63 8.39
N SER A 85 -8.40 20.36 8.74
CA SER A 85 -7.44 21.39 9.19
C SER A 85 -6.57 21.95 8.06
N VAL A 86 -6.63 21.36 6.86
CA VAL A 86 -5.83 21.81 5.71
C VAL A 86 -6.11 23.26 5.32
N PRO A 87 -7.37 23.75 5.28
CA PRO A 87 -7.65 25.14 4.87
C PRO A 87 -6.94 26.20 5.72
N GLU A 88 -6.92 26.00 7.05
CA GLU A 88 -6.27 26.94 7.98
C GLU A 88 -4.75 26.98 7.76
N VAL A 89 -4.12 25.81 7.61
CA VAL A 89 -2.67 25.71 7.36
C VAL A 89 -2.31 26.23 5.97
N LEU A 90 -3.12 25.94 4.96
CA LEU A 90 -2.92 26.45 3.59
C LEU A 90 -2.97 27.98 3.57
N LYS A 91 -3.91 28.59 4.30
CA LYS A 91 -3.97 30.05 4.43
C LYS A 91 -2.67 30.60 4.96
N GLN A 92 -2.15 30.05 6.05
CA GLN A 92 -0.87 30.47 6.63
C GLN A 92 0.29 30.30 5.64
N CYS A 93 0.33 29.18 4.92
CA CYS A 93 1.37 28.93 3.92
C CYS A 93 1.36 30.00 2.82
N VAL A 94 0.23 30.33 2.25
CA VAL A 94 0.13 31.31 1.15
C VAL A 94 0.41 32.75 1.63
N GLU A 95 -0.02 33.08 2.85
CA GLU A 95 0.22 34.41 3.42
C GLU A 95 1.69 34.65 3.82
N LEU A 96 2.43 33.62 4.23
CA LEU A 96 3.78 33.72 4.76
C LEU A 96 4.89 33.38 3.77
N LEU A 97 4.59 32.60 2.73
CA LEU A 97 5.61 32.07 1.85
C LEU A 97 5.65 32.79 0.49
N SER A 98 6.85 32.92 -0.04
CA SER A 98 7.04 33.38 -1.43
C SER A 98 6.34 32.43 -2.42
N PRO A 99 5.75 32.96 -3.53
CA PRO A 99 5.19 32.13 -4.60
C PRO A 99 6.19 31.14 -5.24
N GLU A 100 7.48 31.27 -5.00
CA GLU A 100 8.53 30.37 -5.49
C GLU A 100 8.64 29.07 -4.65
N VAL A 101 8.10 29.07 -3.41
CA VAL A 101 8.06 27.90 -2.53
C VAL A 101 6.94 26.99 -2.96
N THR A 102 7.23 25.72 -3.17
CA THR A 102 6.21 24.72 -3.52
C THR A 102 5.38 24.33 -2.29
N ILE A 103 4.07 24.33 -2.41
CA ILE A 103 3.15 23.85 -1.37
C ILE A 103 2.45 22.60 -1.90
N THR A 104 2.44 21.54 -1.13
CA THR A 104 1.67 20.32 -1.43
C THR A 104 1.01 19.80 -0.16
N ASP A 105 -0.03 18.99 -0.30
CA ASP A 105 -0.68 18.33 0.83
C ASP A 105 -0.70 16.81 0.66
N VAL A 106 -1.11 16.09 1.70
CA VAL A 106 -1.25 14.65 1.70
C VAL A 106 -2.65 14.18 2.13
N ALA A 107 -3.63 15.07 2.07
CA ALA A 107 -5.00 14.77 2.47
C ALA A 107 -5.64 13.72 1.56
N SER A 108 -6.58 12.97 2.11
CA SER A 108 -7.28 11.89 1.39
C SER A 108 -8.38 12.38 0.44
N VAL A 109 -8.75 13.67 0.50
CA VAL A 109 -9.78 14.31 -0.32
C VAL A 109 -9.18 15.54 -0.98
N LYS A 110 -9.39 15.73 -2.28
CA LYS A 110 -8.75 16.80 -3.04
C LYS A 110 -9.69 17.98 -3.33
N GLU A 111 -10.97 17.71 -3.60
CA GLU A 111 -11.94 18.78 -3.89
C GLU A 111 -12.04 19.77 -2.74
N SER A 112 -12.05 19.29 -1.49
CA SER A 112 -12.10 20.16 -0.31
C SER A 112 -10.88 21.08 -0.18
N VAL A 113 -9.69 20.63 -0.58
CA VAL A 113 -8.47 21.45 -0.57
C VAL A 113 -8.53 22.54 -1.64
N VAL A 114 -8.96 22.17 -2.85
CA VAL A 114 -9.06 23.10 -3.99
C VAL A 114 -10.17 24.14 -3.76
N ILE A 115 -11.34 23.72 -3.25
CA ILE A 115 -12.42 24.64 -2.91
C ILE A 115 -11.96 25.63 -1.83
N ALA A 116 -11.30 25.15 -0.79
CA ALA A 116 -10.78 26.02 0.27
C ALA A 116 -9.78 27.05 -0.27
N ALA A 117 -8.88 26.63 -1.18
CA ALA A 117 -7.95 27.54 -1.82
C ALA A 117 -8.68 28.62 -2.66
N GLN A 118 -9.69 28.21 -3.44
CA GLN A 118 -10.53 29.11 -4.22
C GLN A 118 -11.29 30.12 -3.35
N GLU A 119 -11.88 29.68 -2.25
CA GLU A 119 -12.62 30.52 -1.33
C GLU A 119 -11.73 31.52 -0.58
N LEU A 120 -10.53 31.09 -0.18
CA LEU A 120 -9.60 31.92 0.59
C LEU A 120 -8.91 32.99 -0.29
N PHE A 121 -8.57 32.68 -1.54
CA PHE A 121 -7.69 33.51 -2.37
C PHE A 121 -8.35 34.00 -3.66
N GLY A 122 -9.59 33.60 -3.96
CA GLY A 122 -10.27 33.90 -5.22
C GLY A 122 -9.86 32.99 -6.37
N GLU A 123 -8.65 32.48 -6.33
CA GLU A 123 -8.11 31.47 -7.27
C GLU A 123 -7.20 30.47 -6.53
N VAL A 124 -6.93 29.35 -7.16
CA VAL A 124 -5.99 28.37 -6.59
C VAL A 124 -4.56 28.86 -6.83
N PRO A 125 -3.73 29.06 -5.80
CA PRO A 125 -2.36 29.53 -5.95
C PRO A 125 -1.52 28.60 -6.83
N SER A 126 -0.75 29.17 -7.76
CA SER A 126 0.02 28.40 -8.75
C SER A 126 1.10 27.50 -8.12
N GLN A 127 1.54 27.82 -6.91
CA GLN A 127 2.49 27.05 -6.11
C GLN A 127 1.87 25.85 -5.40
N LEU A 128 0.53 25.73 -5.37
CA LEU A 128 -0.17 24.61 -4.74
C LEU A 128 -0.26 23.43 -5.70
N VAL A 129 0.25 22.29 -5.27
CA VAL A 129 0.14 21.00 -5.96
C VAL A 129 -0.58 20.03 -5.04
N PRO A 130 -1.89 19.87 -5.14
CA PRO A 130 -2.62 18.95 -4.28
C PRO A 130 -2.19 17.51 -4.53
N GLY A 131 -1.93 16.74 -3.46
CA GLY A 131 -1.43 15.38 -3.55
C GLY A 131 -2.11 14.44 -2.55
N HIS A 132 -2.09 13.14 -2.86
CA HIS A 132 -2.59 12.09 -2.00
C HIS A 132 -1.75 10.83 -2.14
N PRO A 133 -0.90 10.49 -1.17
CA PRO A 133 -0.21 9.21 -1.14
C PRO A 133 -1.20 8.09 -0.77
N ILE A 134 -1.34 7.11 -1.67
CA ILE A 134 -2.18 5.91 -1.45
C ILE A 134 -1.35 4.88 -0.68
N ALA A 135 -0.96 5.27 0.52
CA ALA A 135 -0.16 4.49 1.44
C ALA A 135 -0.59 4.79 2.87
N GLY A 136 -0.51 3.80 3.74
CA GLY A 136 -0.90 3.97 5.14
C GLY A 136 -0.90 2.65 5.89
N SER A 137 -1.18 2.74 7.17
CA SER A 137 -1.41 1.59 8.04
C SER A 137 -2.43 1.97 9.12
N GLU A 138 -2.90 0.99 9.87
CA GLU A 138 -3.77 1.20 11.03
C GLU A 138 -3.05 1.89 12.21
N LYS A 139 -1.71 1.98 12.15
CA LYS A 139 -0.90 2.69 13.15
C LYS A 139 -0.90 4.19 12.86
N SER A 140 -0.76 5.01 13.89
CA SER A 140 -0.78 6.47 13.78
C SER A 140 0.37 7.12 14.55
N GLY A 141 0.65 8.39 14.21
CA GLY A 141 1.63 9.20 14.90
C GLY A 141 3.07 9.01 14.43
N VAL A 142 3.98 9.80 15.02
CA VAL A 142 5.41 9.84 14.65
C VAL A 142 6.16 8.54 14.94
N THR A 143 5.73 7.79 15.95
CA THR A 143 6.33 6.50 16.32
C THR A 143 6.07 5.39 15.31
N ALA A 144 5.08 5.58 14.44
CA ALA A 144 4.74 4.66 13.37
C ALA A 144 5.46 5.01 12.03
N ALA A 145 6.34 6.01 12.02
CA ALA A 145 7.07 6.42 10.83
C ALA A 145 7.84 5.24 10.20
N ASN A 146 7.73 5.13 8.89
CA ASN A 146 8.41 4.11 8.09
C ASN A 146 8.96 4.74 6.81
N ALA A 147 10.26 4.76 6.65
CA ALA A 147 10.94 5.35 5.49
C ALA A 147 10.67 4.58 4.17
N GLU A 148 10.19 3.35 4.25
CA GLU A 148 9.85 2.52 3.09
C GLU A 148 8.35 2.58 2.73
N LEU A 149 7.55 3.38 3.47
CA LEU A 149 6.09 3.42 3.32
C LEU A 149 5.61 3.71 1.90
N PHE A 150 6.40 4.43 1.12
CA PHE A 150 5.99 4.91 -0.21
C PHE A 150 6.57 4.07 -1.36
N ILE A 151 7.48 3.12 -1.08
CA ILE A 151 8.08 2.27 -2.11
C ILE A 151 6.97 1.48 -2.81
N ASP A 152 6.92 1.58 -4.13
CA ASP A 152 5.91 0.92 -4.99
C ASP A 152 4.46 1.29 -4.67
N HIS A 153 4.23 2.33 -3.84
CA HIS A 153 2.90 2.86 -3.59
C HIS A 153 2.59 4.04 -4.51
N ARG A 154 1.33 4.18 -4.87
CA ARG A 154 0.89 5.31 -5.70
C ARG A 154 0.82 6.60 -4.89
N VAL A 155 1.23 7.70 -5.55
CA VAL A 155 0.93 9.06 -5.13
C VAL A 155 0.18 9.73 -6.25
N ILE A 156 -1.01 10.19 -5.97
CA ILE A 156 -1.86 10.87 -6.94
C ILE A 156 -1.70 12.38 -6.75
N LEU A 157 -1.28 13.08 -7.79
CA LEU A 157 -1.28 14.54 -7.83
C LEU A 157 -2.46 15.01 -8.66
N THR A 158 -3.15 16.05 -8.17
CA THR A 158 -4.32 16.59 -8.86
C THR A 158 -4.09 18.06 -9.23
N PRO A 159 -3.17 18.36 -10.18
CA PRO A 159 -2.94 19.73 -10.62
C PRO A 159 -4.21 20.32 -11.20
N VAL A 160 -4.44 21.61 -10.93
CA VAL A 160 -5.49 22.41 -11.55
C VAL A 160 -4.89 23.33 -12.61
N GLU A 161 -5.73 24.01 -13.39
CA GLU A 161 -5.28 24.85 -14.51
C GLU A 161 -4.26 25.93 -14.10
N SER A 162 -4.40 26.50 -12.91
CA SER A 162 -3.47 27.50 -12.35
C SER A 162 -2.16 26.91 -11.82
N THR A 163 -2.08 25.59 -11.60
CA THR A 163 -0.89 24.95 -11.02
C THR A 163 0.32 25.08 -11.93
N SER A 164 1.40 25.68 -11.43
CA SER A 164 2.64 25.84 -12.19
C SER A 164 3.29 24.48 -12.50
N GLU A 165 3.77 24.34 -13.73
CA GLU A 165 4.44 23.13 -14.19
C GLU A 165 5.74 22.86 -13.41
N ASP A 166 6.44 23.90 -12.97
CA ASP A 166 7.68 23.77 -12.18
C ASP A 166 7.40 23.23 -10.77
N HIS A 167 6.31 23.70 -10.14
CA HIS A 167 5.88 23.16 -8.83
C HIS A 167 5.40 21.72 -8.94
N LEU A 168 4.67 21.40 -10.01
CA LEU A 168 4.24 20.02 -10.29
C LEU A 168 5.45 19.09 -10.51
N LYS A 169 6.45 19.51 -11.27
CA LYS A 169 7.69 18.75 -11.50
C LYS A 169 8.45 18.51 -10.19
N ARG A 170 8.59 19.53 -9.33
CA ARG A 170 9.28 19.41 -8.02
C ARG A 170 8.54 18.43 -7.11
N THR A 171 7.22 18.54 -7.01
CA THR A 171 6.39 17.63 -6.20
C THR A 171 6.49 16.20 -6.72
N SER A 172 6.39 16.01 -8.04
CA SER A 172 6.55 14.69 -8.65
C SER A 172 7.94 14.10 -8.37
N ALA A 173 9.00 14.90 -8.53
CA ALA A 173 10.37 14.47 -8.23
C ALA A 173 10.56 14.09 -6.76
N LEU A 174 9.99 14.84 -5.81
CA LEU A 174 10.01 14.50 -4.39
C LEU A 174 9.47 13.10 -4.15
N TRP A 175 8.26 12.81 -4.64
CA TRP A 175 7.59 11.52 -4.44
C TRP A 175 8.29 10.37 -5.17
N GLN A 176 8.75 10.58 -6.41
CA GLN A 176 9.51 9.57 -7.15
C GLN A 176 10.82 9.20 -6.45
N ASN A 177 11.53 10.18 -5.87
CA ASN A 177 12.79 9.92 -5.18
C ASN A 177 12.61 9.17 -3.84
N VAL A 178 11.43 9.21 -3.22
CA VAL A 178 11.12 8.34 -2.07
C VAL A 178 10.61 6.95 -2.49
N GLY A 179 10.56 6.66 -3.79
CA GLY A 179 10.20 5.35 -4.33
C GLY A 179 8.73 5.21 -4.70
N ALA A 180 7.97 6.31 -4.71
CA ALA A 180 6.56 6.28 -5.06
C ALA A 180 6.32 6.28 -6.58
N MET A 181 5.21 5.66 -6.99
CA MET A 181 4.68 5.74 -8.34
C MET A 181 3.75 6.94 -8.44
N VAL A 182 4.21 8.01 -9.10
CA VAL A 182 3.43 9.24 -9.25
C VAL A 182 2.51 9.14 -10.47
N SER A 183 1.24 9.48 -10.29
CA SER A 183 0.25 9.62 -11.36
C SER A 183 -0.52 10.93 -11.17
N THR A 184 -1.11 11.44 -12.27
CA THR A 184 -1.96 12.63 -12.24
C THR A 184 -3.37 12.27 -12.68
N MET A 185 -4.36 12.95 -12.11
CA MET A 185 -5.75 12.92 -12.54
C MET A 185 -6.44 14.23 -12.12
N THR A 186 -7.65 14.43 -12.59
CA THR A 186 -8.45 15.59 -12.13
C THR A 186 -8.90 15.42 -10.68
N VAL A 187 -9.21 16.52 -10.03
CA VAL A 187 -9.73 16.55 -8.65
C VAL A 187 -11.01 15.71 -8.52
N GLN A 188 -11.91 15.85 -9.48
CA GLN A 188 -13.21 15.15 -9.50
C GLN A 188 -13.03 13.64 -9.72
N GLU A 189 -12.16 13.24 -10.65
CA GLU A 189 -11.84 11.82 -10.85
C GLU A 189 -11.24 11.20 -9.60
N HIS A 190 -10.30 11.90 -8.95
CA HIS A 190 -9.69 11.45 -7.71
C HIS A 190 -10.75 11.16 -6.64
N ASP A 191 -11.58 12.15 -6.31
CA ASP A 191 -12.52 12.02 -5.20
C ASP A 191 -13.64 11.02 -5.51
N HIS A 192 -14.06 10.89 -6.77
CA HIS A 192 -15.01 9.86 -7.19
C HIS A 192 -14.44 8.44 -7.11
N ILE A 193 -13.21 8.24 -7.62
CA ILE A 193 -12.54 6.93 -7.58
C ILE A 193 -12.28 6.51 -6.12
N LEU A 194 -11.76 7.42 -5.31
CA LEU A 194 -11.47 7.12 -3.90
C LEU A 194 -12.72 6.93 -3.06
N ALA A 195 -13.82 7.61 -3.39
CA ALA A 195 -15.12 7.34 -2.76
C ALA A 195 -15.53 5.88 -2.95
N ALA A 196 -15.38 5.32 -4.16
CA ALA A 196 -15.76 3.96 -4.47
C ALA A 196 -14.77 2.89 -3.96
N THR A 197 -13.47 3.16 -4.10
CA THR A 197 -12.42 2.13 -3.89
C THR A 197 -11.80 2.14 -2.50
N SER A 198 -11.93 3.24 -1.77
CA SER A 198 -11.36 3.41 -0.43
C SER A 198 -12.41 3.80 0.62
N HIS A 199 -13.13 4.91 0.40
CA HIS A 199 -13.99 5.48 1.45
C HIS A 199 -15.19 4.59 1.74
N LEU A 200 -15.94 4.18 0.73
CA LEU A 200 -17.11 3.30 0.88
C LEU A 200 -16.77 1.96 1.57
N PRO A 201 -15.72 1.23 1.19
CA PRO A 201 -15.33 0.01 1.91
C PRO A 201 -15.14 0.20 3.41
N HIS A 202 -14.51 1.31 3.83
CA HIS A 202 -14.34 1.62 5.25
C HIS A 202 -15.67 1.91 5.92
N PHE A 203 -16.55 2.71 5.31
CA PHE A 203 -17.86 3.01 5.88
C PHE A 203 -18.75 1.78 6.00
N LEU A 204 -18.68 0.86 5.03
CA LEU A 204 -19.35 -0.44 5.11
C LEU A 204 -18.80 -1.31 6.24
N ALA A 205 -17.49 -1.33 6.42
CA ALA A 205 -16.86 -2.06 7.51
C ALA A 205 -17.25 -1.49 8.90
N TYR A 206 -17.22 -0.15 9.06
CA TYR A 206 -17.69 0.51 10.28
C TYR A 206 -19.17 0.21 10.54
N SER A 207 -20.03 0.36 9.52
CA SER A 207 -21.48 0.12 9.65
C SER A 207 -21.77 -1.33 10.01
N LEU A 208 -21.06 -2.30 9.39
CA LEU A 208 -21.22 -3.72 9.73
C LEU A 208 -20.84 -4.00 11.18
N VAL A 209 -19.68 -3.53 11.63
CA VAL A 209 -19.21 -3.75 13.00
C VAL A 209 -20.15 -3.10 14.01
N ASP A 210 -20.56 -1.85 13.79
CA ASP A 210 -21.46 -1.11 14.67
C ASP A 210 -22.83 -1.80 14.77
N THR A 211 -23.38 -2.24 13.62
CA THR A 211 -24.65 -2.99 13.59
C THR A 211 -24.57 -4.26 14.43
N LEU A 212 -23.54 -5.08 14.23
CA LEU A 212 -23.37 -6.33 14.96
C LEU A 212 -23.08 -6.11 16.44
N ALA A 213 -22.32 -5.05 16.79
CA ALA A 213 -22.06 -4.69 18.18
C ALA A 213 -23.29 -4.19 18.92
N SER A 214 -24.30 -3.72 18.20
CA SER A 214 -25.59 -3.25 18.75
C SER A 214 -26.61 -4.36 18.94
N MET A 215 -26.37 -5.57 18.41
CA MET A 215 -27.25 -6.73 18.59
C MET A 215 -27.15 -7.32 20.00
N ASN A 216 -28.24 -7.92 20.50
CA ASN A 216 -28.26 -8.51 21.84
C ASN A 216 -27.31 -9.69 21.99
N GLU A 217 -27.10 -10.45 20.91
CA GLU A 217 -26.23 -11.65 20.83
C GLU A 217 -24.78 -11.31 20.49
N LYS A 218 -24.35 -10.07 20.62
CA LYS A 218 -23.04 -9.57 20.18
C LYS A 218 -21.84 -10.43 20.61
N THR A 219 -21.89 -10.97 21.82
CA THR A 219 -20.78 -11.78 22.37
C THR A 219 -20.61 -13.08 21.59
N ASP A 220 -21.70 -13.73 21.23
CA ASP A 220 -21.64 -14.98 20.47
C ASP A 220 -21.35 -14.72 18.98
N ILE A 221 -21.89 -13.63 18.42
CA ILE A 221 -21.59 -13.23 17.02
C ILE A 221 -20.08 -13.07 16.83
N PHE A 222 -19.39 -12.31 17.67
CA PHE A 222 -17.95 -12.11 17.54
C PHE A 222 -17.14 -13.35 17.91
N ARG A 223 -17.63 -14.21 18.81
CA ARG A 223 -16.98 -15.46 19.18
C ARG A 223 -16.85 -16.44 18.02
N TYR A 224 -17.84 -16.46 17.12
CA TYR A 224 -17.85 -17.35 15.95
C TYR A 224 -17.40 -16.64 14.66
N ALA A 225 -16.91 -15.41 14.76
CA ALA A 225 -16.38 -14.67 13.62
C ALA A 225 -15.14 -15.33 13.02
N ALA A 226 -15.25 -15.75 11.76
CA ALA A 226 -14.16 -16.42 11.03
C ALA A 226 -13.25 -15.43 10.27
N GLY A 227 -12.24 -15.96 9.56
CA GLY A 227 -11.22 -15.19 8.84
C GLY A 227 -11.80 -14.13 7.90
N GLY A 228 -12.83 -14.45 7.11
CA GLY A 228 -13.44 -13.49 6.18
C GLY A 228 -14.03 -12.25 6.87
N PHE A 229 -14.67 -12.43 8.03
CA PHE A 229 -15.16 -11.31 8.83
C PHE A 229 -14.00 -10.45 9.34
N ARG A 230 -12.99 -11.08 9.93
CA ARG A 230 -11.80 -10.39 10.46
C ARG A 230 -11.07 -9.60 9.37
N ASP A 231 -10.90 -10.21 8.19
CA ASP A 231 -10.17 -9.56 7.09
C ASP A 231 -10.95 -8.36 6.55
N PHE A 232 -12.26 -8.47 6.37
CA PHE A 232 -13.11 -7.38 5.90
C PHE A 232 -13.23 -6.25 6.93
N THR A 233 -13.40 -6.58 8.22
CA THR A 233 -13.61 -5.59 9.27
C THR A 233 -12.32 -5.01 9.85
N ARG A 234 -11.15 -5.51 9.47
CA ARG A 234 -9.85 -4.99 9.91
C ARG A 234 -9.72 -3.46 9.72
N ILE A 235 -10.23 -2.97 8.60
CA ILE A 235 -10.19 -1.54 8.26
C ILE A 235 -11.08 -0.67 9.14
N ALA A 236 -12.06 -1.21 9.85
CA ALA A 236 -12.87 -0.50 10.84
C ALA A 236 -12.11 -0.20 12.16
N ALA A 237 -10.89 -0.70 12.33
CA ALA A 237 -10.00 -0.34 13.44
C ALA A 237 -9.20 0.95 13.20
N SER A 238 -9.39 1.61 12.07
CA SER A 238 -8.72 2.87 11.71
C SER A 238 -9.22 4.05 12.56
N ASP A 239 -8.46 5.17 12.53
CA ASP A 239 -8.78 6.37 13.32
C ASP A 239 -10.16 6.95 12.96
N PRO A 240 -11.11 7.03 13.90
CA PRO A 240 -12.47 7.49 13.63
C PRO A 240 -12.55 8.99 13.29
N ILE A 241 -11.62 9.81 13.76
CA ILE A 241 -11.59 11.25 13.47
C ILE A 241 -11.18 11.46 12.01
N MET A 242 -10.16 10.74 11.56
CA MET A 242 -9.73 10.79 10.16
C MET A 242 -10.87 10.39 9.21
N TRP A 243 -11.59 9.30 9.52
CA TRP A 243 -12.69 8.82 8.68
C TRP A 243 -13.92 9.73 8.72
N ARG A 244 -14.21 10.36 9.88
CA ARG A 244 -15.20 11.44 9.96
C ARG A 244 -14.84 12.59 9.01
N ASP A 245 -13.60 13.04 9.05
CA ASP A 245 -13.14 14.17 8.22
C ASP A 245 -13.23 13.83 6.73
N ILE A 246 -12.88 12.61 6.33
CA ILE A 246 -13.02 12.11 4.95
C ILE A 246 -14.49 12.08 4.53
N ALA A 247 -15.39 11.56 5.40
CA ALA A 247 -16.81 11.49 5.10
C ALA A 247 -17.42 12.89 4.85
N VAL A 248 -17.02 13.86 5.67
CA VAL A 248 -17.50 15.26 5.54
C VAL A 248 -16.91 15.93 4.30
N ALA A 249 -15.60 15.77 4.07
CA ALA A 249 -14.89 16.42 2.98
C ALA A 249 -15.29 15.88 1.60
N ASN A 250 -15.52 14.56 1.46
CA ASN A 250 -15.94 13.91 0.20
C ASN A 250 -17.43 13.52 0.22
N LYS A 251 -18.26 14.28 0.90
CA LYS A 251 -19.68 13.96 1.14
C LYS A 251 -20.43 13.61 -0.14
N LYS A 252 -20.28 14.40 -1.20
CA LYS A 252 -21.05 14.27 -2.46
C LYS A 252 -20.77 12.92 -3.12
N ALA A 253 -19.51 12.62 -3.42
CA ALA A 253 -19.12 11.39 -4.10
C ALA A 253 -19.38 10.14 -3.23
N VAL A 254 -19.18 10.25 -1.90
CA VAL A 254 -19.47 9.15 -0.97
C VAL A 254 -20.95 8.79 -0.96
N ILE A 255 -21.85 9.79 -0.85
CA ILE A 255 -23.30 9.54 -0.86
C ILE A 255 -23.72 8.91 -2.18
N GLU A 256 -23.25 9.44 -3.33
CA GLU A 256 -23.58 8.91 -4.64
C GLU A 256 -23.23 7.41 -4.79
N VAL A 257 -22.06 7.01 -4.32
CA VAL A 257 -21.62 5.60 -4.40
C VAL A 257 -22.36 4.75 -3.36
N MET A 258 -22.63 5.30 -2.17
CA MET A 258 -23.37 4.61 -1.11
C MET A 258 -24.81 4.29 -1.54
N ASP A 259 -25.50 5.23 -2.18
CA ASP A 259 -26.86 5.02 -2.70
C ASP A 259 -26.89 3.83 -3.68
N LYS A 260 -25.94 3.77 -4.62
CA LYS A 260 -25.81 2.64 -5.57
C LYS A 260 -25.65 1.29 -4.87
N VAL A 261 -24.88 1.25 -3.77
CA VAL A 261 -24.68 0.02 -2.99
C VAL A 261 -25.91 -0.32 -2.17
N MET A 262 -26.59 0.68 -1.61
CA MET A 262 -27.85 0.47 -0.89
C MET A 262 -28.93 -0.12 -1.82
N ASP A 263 -29.10 0.40 -3.03
CA ASP A 263 -30.02 -0.15 -4.03
C ASP A 263 -29.68 -1.61 -4.38
N ASN A 264 -28.41 -1.92 -4.50
CA ASN A 264 -27.94 -3.27 -4.76
C ASN A 264 -28.20 -4.21 -3.56
N LEU A 265 -28.03 -3.74 -2.32
CA LEU A 265 -28.34 -4.50 -1.10
C LEU A 265 -29.85 -4.76 -0.96
N VAL A 266 -30.69 -3.77 -1.28
CA VAL A 266 -32.16 -3.95 -1.35
C VAL A 266 -32.53 -5.00 -2.40
N SER A 267 -31.93 -4.94 -3.57
CA SER A 267 -32.14 -5.95 -4.62
C SER A 267 -31.68 -7.33 -4.19
N LEU A 268 -30.50 -7.46 -3.59
CA LEU A 268 -29.99 -8.72 -3.06
C LEU A 268 -30.93 -9.31 -2.00
N ARG A 269 -31.40 -8.47 -1.06
CA ARG A 269 -32.36 -8.87 -0.04
C ARG A 269 -33.65 -9.44 -0.66
N SER A 270 -34.21 -8.77 -1.68
CA SER A 270 -35.41 -9.22 -2.39
C SER A 270 -35.19 -10.55 -3.10
N LEU A 271 -34.02 -10.76 -3.73
CA LEU A 271 -33.70 -12.03 -4.38
C LEU A 271 -33.63 -13.20 -3.37
N ILE A 272 -33.09 -12.94 -2.18
CA ILE A 272 -33.01 -13.93 -1.09
C ILE A 272 -34.40 -14.22 -0.55
N GLU A 273 -35.23 -13.21 -0.28
CA GLU A 273 -36.57 -13.31 0.25
C GLU A 273 -37.46 -14.13 -0.67
N ASN A 274 -37.32 -13.96 -1.99
CA ASN A 274 -38.12 -14.69 -3.00
C ASN A 274 -37.44 -15.99 -3.50
N THR A 275 -36.32 -16.38 -2.93
CA THR A 275 -35.58 -17.62 -3.28
C THR A 275 -35.25 -17.70 -4.79
N GLU A 276 -34.82 -16.58 -5.38
CA GLU A 276 -34.49 -16.44 -6.80
C GLU A 276 -33.09 -16.99 -7.11
N GLU A 277 -32.90 -18.30 -7.02
CA GLU A 277 -31.58 -18.98 -7.06
C GLU A 277 -30.77 -18.64 -8.33
N ASP A 278 -31.40 -18.63 -9.51
CA ASP A 278 -30.71 -18.34 -10.78
C ASP A 278 -30.22 -16.89 -10.82
N LYS A 279 -31.01 -15.94 -10.35
CA LYS A 279 -30.65 -14.53 -10.32
C LYS A 279 -29.54 -14.26 -9.28
N LEU A 280 -29.60 -14.89 -8.11
CA LEU A 280 -28.55 -14.86 -7.10
C LEU A 280 -27.24 -15.41 -7.66
N THR A 281 -27.30 -16.58 -8.30
CA THR A 281 -26.12 -17.18 -8.93
C THR A 281 -25.51 -16.27 -10.00
N ALA A 282 -26.36 -15.66 -10.83
CA ALA A 282 -25.91 -14.72 -11.87
C ALA A 282 -25.24 -13.47 -11.26
N MET A 283 -25.79 -12.92 -10.17
CA MET A 283 -25.23 -11.79 -9.46
C MET A 283 -23.84 -12.12 -8.87
N PHE A 284 -23.72 -13.27 -8.18
CA PHE A 284 -22.46 -13.70 -7.58
C PHE A 284 -21.38 -14.01 -8.63
N LYS A 285 -21.77 -14.61 -9.78
CA LYS A 285 -20.87 -14.83 -10.92
C LYS A 285 -20.30 -13.49 -11.44
N ARG A 286 -21.17 -12.50 -11.70
CA ARG A 286 -20.71 -11.17 -12.16
C ARG A 286 -19.71 -10.54 -11.19
N ALA A 287 -20.01 -10.58 -9.88
CA ALA A 287 -19.12 -10.04 -8.86
C ALA A 287 -17.76 -10.77 -8.81
N ARG A 288 -17.77 -12.10 -8.86
CA ARG A 288 -16.56 -12.92 -8.91
C ARG A 288 -15.72 -12.62 -10.15
N ASP A 289 -16.36 -12.54 -11.32
CA ASP A 289 -15.66 -12.34 -12.58
C ASP A 289 -15.05 -10.92 -12.64
N ALA A 290 -15.76 -9.91 -12.14
CA ALA A 290 -15.21 -8.55 -11.96
C ALA A 290 -14.01 -8.54 -10.99
N ARG A 291 -14.09 -9.28 -9.85
CA ARG A 291 -12.97 -9.37 -8.88
C ARG A 291 -11.76 -10.07 -9.47
N ASN A 292 -11.95 -11.11 -10.26
CA ASN A 292 -10.86 -11.81 -10.95
C ASN A 292 -10.19 -10.92 -11.99
N HIS A 293 -10.97 -10.18 -12.79
CA HIS A 293 -10.46 -9.21 -13.73
C HIS A 293 -9.65 -8.10 -13.04
N PHE A 294 -10.14 -7.56 -11.94
CA PHE A 294 -9.40 -6.58 -11.13
C PHE A 294 -8.08 -7.16 -10.61
N GLY A 295 -8.06 -8.41 -10.15
CA GLY A 295 -6.85 -9.10 -9.72
C GLY A 295 -5.79 -9.17 -10.83
N SER A 296 -6.20 -9.56 -12.04
CA SER A 296 -5.31 -9.63 -13.20
C SER A 296 -4.77 -8.25 -13.63
N MET A 297 -5.59 -7.19 -13.51
CA MET A 297 -5.14 -5.81 -13.76
C MET A 297 -4.08 -5.33 -12.76
N LEU A 298 -4.20 -5.70 -11.49
CA LEU A 298 -3.19 -5.36 -10.49
C LEU A 298 -1.86 -6.08 -10.74
N GLU A 299 -1.92 -7.33 -11.21
CA GLU A 299 -0.73 -8.10 -11.58
C GLU A 299 -0.08 -7.53 -12.84
N SER A 300 -0.86 -7.18 -13.88
CA SER A 300 -0.33 -6.57 -15.11
C SER A 300 0.25 -5.17 -14.87
N ASN A 301 -0.36 -4.35 -14.03
CA ASN A 301 0.18 -3.03 -13.67
C ASN A 301 1.51 -3.10 -12.91
N LYS A 302 1.81 -4.19 -12.21
CA LYS A 302 3.16 -4.44 -11.65
C LYS A 302 4.19 -4.72 -12.73
N LEU A 303 3.77 -5.24 -13.87
CA LEU A 303 4.64 -5.51 -15.03
C LEU A 303 4.88 -4.26 -15.90
N ASP A 304 3.91 -3.33 -15.97
CA ASP A 304 4.00 -2.11 -16.78
C ASP A 304 4.75 -0.94 -16.09
N THR A 305 4.91 -0.98 -14.79
CA THR A 305 5.74 -0.01 -14.07
C THR A 305 7.19 -0.39 -14.25
N GLY A 306 7.83 0.06 -15.31
CA GLY A 306 9.23 -0.18 -15.66
C GLY A 306 10.27 0.24 -14.60
N LEU A 307 10.05 -0.18 -13.37
CA LEU A 307 11.02 -0.15 -12.29
C LEU A 307 12.00 -1.29 -12.52
N GLN A 308 13.08 -0.97 -13.21
CA GLN A 308 14.28 -1.78 -13.19
C GLN A 308 14.77 -1.87 -11.74
N SER A 309 14.40 -2.94 -11.05
CA SER A 309 15.19 -3.42 -9.93
C SER A 309 16.62 -3.65 -10.42
N PRO A 310 17.65 -3.29 -9.64
CA PRO A 310 19.04 -3.46 -10.05
C PRO A 310 19.53 -4.92 -9.94
N MET A 311 18.71 -5.88 -10.30
CA MET A 311 19.10 -7.25 -10.57
C MET A 311 18.76 -7.57 -12.00
N ASN A 312 19.76 -8.10 -12.74
CA ASN A 312 19.70 -8.53 -14.13
C ASN A 312 18.59 -9.56 -14.40
N GLU A 313 17.33 -9.15 -14.34
CA GLU A 313 16.23 -9.95 -14.88
C GLU A 313 16.13 -9.65 -16.39
N LYS A 314 16.39 -10.67 -17.17
CA LYS A 314 16.20 -10.68 -18.61
C LYS A 314 14.70 -10.53 -18.87
N VAL A 315 14.24 -9.32 -19.18
CA VAL A 315 12.85 -9.09 -19.60
C VAL A 315 12.64 -9.81 -20.93
N ILE A 316 11.83 -10.86 -20.92
CA ILE A 316 11.45 -11.60 -22.12
C ILE A 316 10.08 -11.10 -22.54
N ASN A 317 10.02 -10.35 -23.64
CA ASN A 317 8.76 -9.93 -24.23
C ASN A 317 8.19 -11.03 -25.11
N TYR A 318 7.01 -11.55 -24.77
CA TYR A 318 6.27 -12.48 -25.59
C TYR A 318 5.19 -11.72 -26.38
N ILE A 319 5.31 -11.70 -27.70
CA ILE A 319 4.28 -11.17 -28.59
C ILE A 319 3.43 -12.35 -29.05
N VAL A 320 2.20 -12.45 -28.57
CA VAL A 320 1.26 -13.48 -28.98
C VAL A 320 0.27 -12.89 -29.97
N SER A 321 0.35 -13.33 -31.22
CA SER A 321 -0.63 -12.97 -32.24
C SER A 321 -1.88 -13.84 -32.13
N PRO A 322 -3.10 -13.30 -32.24
CA PRO A 322 -4.31 -14.08 -32.21
C PRO A 322 -4.39 -14.99 -33.46
N GLY A 323 -4.76 -16.25 -33.28
CA GLY A 323 -4.98 -17.24 -34.34
C GLY A 323 -4.18 -18.53 -34.12
N GLY A 324 -4.63 -19.60 -34.73
CA GLY A 324 -4.04 -20.92 -34.69
C GLY A 324 -4.90 -21.96 -33.96
N ASN A 325 -4.73 -23.22 -34.32
CA ASN A 325 -5.35 -24.37 -33.63
C ASN A 325 -4.28 -25.08 -32.82
N ALA A 326 -4.43 -25.14 -31.51
CA ALA A 326 -3.59 -25.96 -30.65
C ALA A 326 -3.92 -27.45 -30.89
N ARG A 327 -2.95 -28.23 -31.33
CA ARG A 327 -3.06 -29.70 -31.46
C ARG A 327 -1.77 -30.31 -30.92
N GLY A 328 -1.88 -31.34 -30.09
CA GLY A 328 -0.78 -32.07 -29.49
C GLY A 328 -0.96 -32.29 -27.99
N ASP A 329 -0.06 -33.07 -27.42
CA ASP A 329 0.00 -33.33 -25.99
C ASP A 329 0.92 -32.31 -25.32
N LEU A 330 0.44 -31.65 -24.26
CA LEU A 330 1.20 -30.72 -23.47
C LEU A 330 1.41 -31.28 -22.06
N ARG A 331 2.67 -31.38 -21.64
CA ARG A 331 3.00 -31.69 -20.25
C ARG A 331 3.12 -30.38 -19.49
N VAL A 332 2.22 -30.15 -18.52
CA VAL A 332 2.26 -28.98 -17.64
C VAL A 332 3.29 -29.16 -16.52
N PRO A 333 3.88 -28.07 -15.98
CA PRO A 333 4.70 -28.11 -14.78
C PRO A 333 3.96 -28.72 -13.59
N GLY A 334 4.71 -29.21 -12.59
CA GLY A 334 4.14 -29.74 -11.35
C GLY A 334 3.36 -28.69 -10.54
N ASP A 335 2.46 -29.19 -9.67
CA ASP A 335 1.72 -28.31 -8.76
C ASP A 335 2.61 -27.74 -7.67
N LYS A 336 2.49 -26.42 -7.42
CA LYS A 336 3.27 -25.68 -6.44
C LYS A 336 3.09 -26.23 -5.03
N SER A 337 1.85 -26.40 -4.59
CA SER A 337 1.54 -26.85 -3.23
C SER A 337 1.96 -28.29 -2.96
N MET A 338 1.86 -29.15 -3.97
CA MET A 338 2.36 -30.53 -3.87
C MET A 338 3.89 -30.54 -3.80
N SER A 339 4.57 -29.71 -4.56
CA SER A 339 6.03 -29.58 -4.53
C SER A 339 6.55 -29.15 -3.15
N HIS A 340 5.92 -28.16 -2.51
CA HIS A 340 6.25 -27.78 -1.14
C HIS A 340 6.06 -28.93 -0.14
N ARG A 341 4.90 -29.59 -0.21
CA ARG A 341 4.58 -30.69 0.72
C ARG A 341 5.47 -31.91 0.52
N SER A 342 5.86 -32.23 -0.72
CA SER A 342 6.75 -33.35 -0.99
C SER A 342 8.13 -33.15 -0.33
N ILE A 343 8.66 -31.94 -0.37
CA ILE A 343 9.90 -31.61 0.35
C ILE A 343 9.71 -31.74 1.86
N MET A 344 8.65 -31.16 2.41
CA MET A 344 8.41 -31.16 3.86
C MET A 344 8.20 -32.57 4.40
N LEU A 345 7.29 -33.33 3.81
CA LEU A 345 6.96 -34.67 4.27
C LEU A 345 8.09 -35.67 4.02
N GLY A 346 8.74 -35.57 2.81
CA GLY A 346 9.90 -36.40 2.50
C GLY A 346 11.08 -36.16 3.44
N SER A 347 11.27 -34.91 3.91
CA SER A 347 12.33 -34.56 4.85
C SER A 347 12.09 -35.11 6.25
N LEU A 348 10.81 -35.22 6.67
CA LEU A 348 10.41 -35.76 7.99
C LEU A 348 10.17 -37.27 7.99
N ALA A 349 10.16 -37.89 6.82
CA ALA A 349 10.04 -39.33 6.71
C ALA A 349 11.30 -40.05 7.19
N ASP A 350 11.19 -41.31 7.54
CA ASP A 350 12.31 -42.22 7.71
C ASP A 350 12.63 -42.87 6.34
N GLY A 351 13.87 -42.70 5.86
CA GLY A 351 14.31 -43.28 4.61
C GLY A 351 14.31 -42.33 3.40
N MET A 352 14.18 -42.88 2.21
CA MET A 352 14.34 -42.16 0.95
C MET A 352 13.01 -41.91 0.26
N THR A 353 12.76 -40.66 -0.13
CA THR A 353 11.60 -40.23 -0.92
C THR A 353 12.06 -39.73 -2.28
N GLU A 354 11.51 -40.30 -3.35
CA GLU A 354 11.72 -39.82 -4.72
C GLU A 354 10.49 -39.09 -5.22
N VAL A 355 10.70 -37.88 -5.75
CA VAL A 355 9.66 -37.01 -6.28
C VAL A 355 9.93 -36.79 -7.77
N THR A 356 8.91 -36.97 -8.61
CA THR A 356 8.97 -36.68 -10.05
C THR A 356 7.94 -35.61 -10.41
N GLY A 357 8.25 -34.75 -11.36
CA GLY A 357 7.40 -33.62 -11.73
C GLY A 357 7.39 -32.49 -10.70
N PHE A 358 8.48 -32.36 -9.95
CA PHE A 358 8.66 -31.23 -9.01
C PHE A 358 8.64 -29.90 -9.75
N LEU A 359 7.90 -28.90 -9.21
CA LEU A 359 7.90 -27.55 -9.77
C LEU A 359 9.20 -26.83 -9.36
N GLU A 360 10.05 -26.55 -10.35
CA GLU A 360 11.30 -25.81 -10.16
C GLU A 360 11.08 -24.29 -10.11
N GLY A 361 10.01 -23.85 -9.44
CA GLY A 361 9.73 -22.44 -9.19
C GLY A 361 10.50 -21.92 -7.98
N GLU A 362 10.78 -20.62 -7.96
CA GLU A 362 11.58 -19.95 -6.93
C GLU A 362 11.10 -20.26 -5.49
N ASP A 363 9.80 -20.26 -5.24
CA ASP A 363 9.22 -20.57 -3.95
C ASP A 363 9.48 -22.02 -3.50
N SER A 364 9.34 -22.97 -4.42
CA SER A 364 9.57 -24.40 -4.13
C SER A 364 11.06 -24.68 -3.90
N LEU A 365 11.93 -24.00 -4.65
CA LEU A 365 13.38 -24.06 -4.48
C LEU A 365 13.84 -23.44 -3.16
N ALA A 366 13.22 -22.34 -2.71
CA ALA A 366 13.50 -21.75 -1.42
C ALA A 366 13.12 -22.69 -0.26
N THR A 367 11.99 -23.42 -0.36
CA THR A 367 11.63 -24.46 0.60
C THR A 367 12.64 -25.60 0.63
N LEU A 368 13.04 -26.08 -0.52
CA LEU A 368 14.03 -27.14 -0.65
C LEU A 368 15.36 -26.72 -0.01
N GLN A 369 15.82 -25.51 -0.27
CA GLN A 369 17.03 -24.97 0.34
C GLN A 369 16.93 -24.86 1.85
N ALA A 370 15.78 -24.41 2.38
CA ALA A 370 15.55 -24.33 3.82
C ALA A 370 15.73 -25.69 4.52
N PHE A 371 15.22 -26.78 3.93
CA PHE A 371 15.44 -28.13 4.48
C PHE A 371 16.88 -28.62 4.37
N ARG A 372 17.61 -28.26 3.30
CA ARG A 372 19.07 -28.49 3.23
C ARG A 372 19.80 -27.76 4.35
N ASP A 373 19.44 -26.50 4.61
CA ASP A 373 20.04 -25.70 5.68
C ASP A 373 19.73 -26.26 7.07
N MET A 374 18.64 -27.01 7.24
CA MET A 374 18.28 -27.77 8.44
C MET A 374 18.87 -29.21 8.47
N GLY A 375 19.76 -29.53 7.55
CA GLY A 375 20.55 -30.77 7.59
C GLY A 375 19.95 -31.96 6.85
N VAL A 376 18.92 -31.74 6.03
CA VAL A 376 18.36 -32.79 5.17
C VAL A 376 19.18 -32.91 3.87
N GLU A 377 19.57 -34.12 3.49
CA GLU A 377 20.25 -34.40 2.24
C GLU A 377 19.21 -34.50 1.12
N ILE A 378 19.26 -33.55 0.17
CA ILE A 378 18.34 -33.47 -0.96
C ILE A 378 19.13 -33.36 -2.24
N GLU A 379 19.00 -34.35 -3.14
CA GLU A 379 19.57 -34.34 -4.47
C GLU A 379 18.59 -33.77 -5.50
N GLY A 380 19.09 -32.97 -6.45
CA GLY A 380 18.24 -32.29 -7.44
C GLY A 380 17.82 -30.88 -7.03
N PRO A 381 16.82 -30.26 -7.72
CA PRO A 381 16.07 -30.86 -8.81
C PRO A 381 16.88 -31.03 -10.10
N ASN A 382 16.57 -32.09 -10.83
CA ASN A 382 17.08 -32.35 -12.18
C ASN A 382 15.89 -32.74 -13.06
N GLU A 383 15.47 -31.86 -13.96
CA GLU A 383 14.30 -32.07 -14.83
C GLU A 383 13.04 -32.50 -14.06
N GLY A 384 12.77 -31.82 -12.93
CA GLY A 384 11.65 -32.12 -12.04
C GLY A 384 11.81 -33.36 -11.18
N ARG A 385 12.99 -33.98 -11.12
CA ARG A 385 13.29 -35.12 -10.24
C ARG A 385 14.06 -34.64 -9.02
N VAL A 386 13.56 -34.98 -7.81
CA VAL A 386 14.19 -34.68 -6.51
C VAL A 386 14.24 -35.96 -5.69
N VAL A 387 15.38 -36.23 -5.02
CA VAL A 387 15.54 -37.34 -4.09
C VAL A 387 15.84 -36.77 -2.71
N ILE A 388 15.06 -37.15 -1.71
CA ILE A 388 15.12 -36.62 -0.35
C ILE A 388 15.49 -37.78 0.57
N ARG A 389 16.54 -37.64 1.35
CA ARG A 389 16.91 -38.56 2.45
C ARG A 389 16.34 -37.99 3.74
N GLY A 390 15.16 -38.44 4.10
CA GLY A 390 14.47 -37.97 5.29
C GLY A 390 15.23 -38.28 6.57
N VAL A 391 15.09 -37.39 7.55
CA VAL A 391 15.82 -37.46 8.83
C VAL A 391 14.93 -37.85 10.01
N GLY A 392 13.68 -38.21 9.73
CA GLY A 392 12.67 -38.49 10.75
C GLY A 392 12.09 -37.23 11.38
N LEU A 393 11.03 -37.41 12.17
CA LEU A 393 10.25 -36.29 12.73
C LEU A 393 11.09 -35.34 13.63
N TYR A 394 12.13 -35.86 14.29
CA TYR A 394 12.97 -35.10 15.22
C TYR A 394 14.42 -34.93 14.72
N GLY A 395 14.69 -35.24 13.46
CA GLY A 395 16.05 -35.22 12.91
C GLY A 395 16.53 -33.91 12.33
N LEU A 396 15.65 -32.92 12.23
CA LEU A 396 16.03 -31.57 11.75
C LEU A 396 17.01 -30.90 12.70
N LYS A 397 17.97 -30.18 12.13
CA LYS A 397 19.01 -29.46 12.88
C LYS A 397 18.76 -27.96 12.82
N ALA A 398 19.08 -27.24 13.89
CA ALA A 398 19.01 -25.78 13.89
C ALA A 398 19.91 -25.21 12.79
N PRO A 399 19.38 -24.34 11.92
CA PRO A 399 20.15 -23.74 10.83
C PRO A 399 21.21 -22.78 11.40
N LYS A 400 22.37 -22.70 10.73
CA LYS A 400 23.48 -21.79 11.12
C LYS A 400 23.20 -20.32 10.82
N LYS A 401 22.22 -20.03 9.96
CA LYS A 401 21.80 -18.69 9.54
C LYS A 401 20.27 -18.63 9.49
N PRO A 402 19.66 -17.44 9.50
CA PRO A 402 18.22 -17.32 9.26
C PRO A 402 17.84 -18.00 7.94
N LEU A 403 16.74 -18.76 7.97
CA LEU A 403 16.21 -19.42 6.76
C LEU A 403 15.65 -18.37 5.80
N TYR A 404 16.10 -18.43 4.55
CA TYR A 404 15.56 -17.59 3.47
C TYR A 404 14.44 -18.36 2.76
N LEU A 405 13.24 -17.81 2.75
CA LEU A 405 12.06 -18.44 2.14
C LEU A 405 11.54 -17.67 0.91
N GLY A 406 12.30 -16.67 0.45
CA GLY A 406 11.88 -15.80 -0.65
C GLY A 406 10.52 -15.14 -0.36
N ASN A 407 9.68 -15.05 -1.38
CA ASN A 407 8.32 -14.49 -1.28
C ASN A 407 7.25 -15.57 -1.03
N SER A 408 7.63 -16.72 -0.49
CA SER A 408 6.74 -17.86 -0.32
C SER A 408 5.90 -17.78 0.95
N GLY A 409 4.67 -17.27 0.85
CA GLY A 409 3.69 -17.31 1.93
C GLY A 409 3.31 -18.74 2.36
N THR A 410 3.39 -19.73 1.46
CA THR A 410 3.16 -21.14 1.77
C THR A 410 4.28 -21.69 2.64
N SER A 411 5.54 -21.43 2.30
CA SER A 411 6.69 -21.93 3.04
C SER A 411 6.71 -21.40 4.47
N ILE A 412 6.52 -20.10 4.67
CA ILE A 412 6.56 -19.53 6.02
C ILE A 412 5.43 -20.05 6.90
N ARG A 413 4.22 -20.21 6.38
CA ARG A 413 3.08 -20.69 7.15
C ARG A 413 3.24 -22.15 7.57
N LEU A 414 3.67 -23.01 6.64
CA LEU A 414 3.84 -24.44 6.93
C LEU A 414 5.05 -24.69 7.81
N LEU A 415 6.19 -24.02 7.56
CA LEU A 415 7.39 -24.17 8.41
C LEU A 415 7.18 -23.61 9.81
N SER A 416 6.43 -22.51 9.98
CA SER A 416 6.11 -22.00 11.33
C SER A 416 5.34 -23.03 12.18
N GLY A 417 4.42 -23.77 11.56
CA GLY A 417 3.69 -24.83 12.26
C GLY A 417 4.51 -26.10 12.48
N LEU A 418 5.51 -26.37 11.63
CA LEU A 418 6.33 -27.57 11.71
C LEU A 418 7.50 -27.42 12.69
N LEU A 419 8.00 -26.20 12.88
CA LEU A 419 9.16 -25.88 13.73
C LEU A 419 8.77 -25.37 15.13
N ALA A 420 7.47 -25.16 15.39
CA ALA A 420 6.92 -24.79 16.69
C ALA A 420 6.78 -26.04 17.60
#